data_548e22490f37d111a6a899145104507d
#
_entry.id   548e22490f37d111a6a899145104507d
#
_cell.length_a   1.000
_cell.length_b   1.000
_cell.length_c   1.000
_cell.angle_alpha   90.00
_cell.angle_beta   90.00
_cell.angle_gamma   90.00
#
_symmetry.space_group_name_H-M   'P 1'
#
loop_
_entity.id
_entity.type
_entity.pdbx_description
1 polymer ?
#
loop_
_entity_poly.entity_id
_entity_poly.type
_entity_poly.pdbx_seq_one_letter_code
_entity_poly.pdbx_strand_id
1 'polypeptide(L)' 'MKKTYAIEVDCANCAAKMEETTNKVPGVAEAAVSFMTQKMKVTFAEGAEPQATMEAVLKACKKVERDCEIFF' A
#
# COMPACT_ATOMS: atom_id res chain seq x y z
N MET A 1 -14.75 -0.84 1.02
CA MET A 1 -14.17 -1.31 2.28
C MET A 1 -12.81 -0.66 2.50
N LYS A 2 -12.57 -0.19 3.70
CA LYS A 2 -11.34 0.54 4.01
C LYS A 2 -10.60 -0.15 5.14
N LYS A 3 -9.29 -0.34 4.98
CA LYS A 3 -8.45 -0.94 6.02
C LYS A 3 -7.16 -0.14 6.19
N THR A 4 -6.60 -0.18 7.39
CA THR A 4 -5.33 0.47 7.70
C THR A 4 -4.32 -0.60 8.04
N TYR A 5 -3.15 -0.51 7.43
CA TYR A 5 -2.06 -1.47 7.65
C TYR A 5 -0.83 -0.77 8.17
N ALA A 6 -0.09 -1.45 9.02
CA ALA A 6 1.22 -0.95 9.44
C ALA A 6 2.21 -1.19 8.29
N ILE A 7 3.11 -0.26 8.08
CA ILE A 7 4.14 -0.39 7.05
C ILE A 7 5.49 -0.04 7.63
N GLU A 8 6.54 -0.36 6.90
CA GLU A 8 7.89 0.05 7.24
C GLU A 8 8.52 0.64 6.00
N VAL A 9 8.92 1.91 6.08
CA VAL A 9 9.52 2.62 4.97
C VAL A 9 10.51 3.64 5.53
N ASP A 10 11.66 3.79 4.86
CA ASP A 10 12.78 4.57 5.38
C ASP A 10 12.78 6.05 5.02
N CYS A 11 12.01 6.46 4.02
CA CYS A 11 12.01 7.87 3.63
C CYS A 11 10.66 8.30 3.07
N ALA A 12 10.43 9.62 3.13
CA ALA A 12 9.17 10.19 2.66
C ALA A 12 8.96 9.97 1.15
N ASN A 13 10.03 10.03 0.37
CA ASN A 13 9.97 9.76 -1.07
C ASN A 13 9.53 8.33 -1.35
N CYS A 14 10.05 7.40 -0.57
CA CYS A 14 9.68 6.00 -0.70
C CYS A 14 8.22 5.79 -0.37
N ALA A 15 7.73 6.47 0.68
CA ALA A 15 6.33 6.42 1.06
C ALA A 15 5.43 6.96 -0.07
N ALA A 16 5.84 8.05 -0.70
CA ALA A 16 5.10 8.62 -1.82
C ALA A 16 5.03 7.65 -3.01
N LYS A 17 6.13 6.96 -3.29
CA LYS A 17 6.17 5.96 -4.34
C LYS A 17 5.27 4.77 -4.04
N MET A 18 5.24 4.34 -2.79
CA MET A 18 4.35 3.28 -2.35
C MET A 18 2.89 3.67 -2.55
N GLU A 19 2.55 4.90 -2.18
CA GLU A 19 1.20 5.40 -2.35
C GLU A 19 0.80 5.42 -3.83
N GLU A 20 1.65 5.97 -4.68
CA GLU A 20 1.40 6.02 -6.12
C GLU A 20 1.25 4.61 -6.70
N THR A 21 2.15 3.72 -6.34
CA THR A 21 2.13 2.34 -6.82
C THR A 21 0.87 1.62 -6.37
N THR A 22 0.50 1.79 -5.10
CA THR A 22 -0.68 1.15 -4.54
C THR A 22 -1.95 1.61 -5.24
N ASN A 23 -2.05 2.89 -5.56
CA ASN A 23 -3.21 3.43 -6.27
C ASN A 23 -3.38 2.87 -7.69
N LYS A 24 -2.32 2.29 -8.25
CA LYS A 24 -2.36 1.69 -9.58
C LYS A 24 -2.69 0.20 -9.56
N VAL A 25 -2.74 -0.41 -8.39
CA VAL A 25 -3.01 -1.84 -8.28
C VAL A 25 -4.50 -2.10 -8.50
N PRO A 26 -4.87 -3.07 -9.37
CA PRO A 26 -6.27 -3.44 -9.55
C PRO A 26 -6.86 -3.93 -8.24
N GLY A 27 -8.07 -3.47 -7.92
CA GLY A 27 -8.73 -3.78 -6.67
C GLY A 27 -8.58 -2.71 -5.61
N VAL A 28 -7.70 -1.74 -5.83
CA VAL A 28 -7.52 -0.59 -4.94
C VAL A 28 -8.28 0.59 -5.54
N ALA A 29 -9.26 1.11 -4.80
CA ALA A 29 -9.98 2.30 -5.21
C ALA A 29 -9.18 3.55 -4.87
N GLU A 30 -8.58 3.57 -3.68
CA GLU A 30 -7.79 4.69 -3.21
C GLU A 30 -6.83 4.22 -2.13
N ALA A 31 -5.66 4.82 -2.07
CA ALA A 31 -4.71 4.51 -1.01
C ALA A 31 -3.99 5.77 -0.57
N ALA A 32 -3.67 5.83 0.71
CA ALA A 32 -2.89 6.92 1.29
C ALA A 32 -1.84 6.32 2.21
N VAL A 33 -0.62 6.80 2.11
CA VAL A 33 0.49 6.34 2.93
C VAL A 33 0.98 7.49 3.80
N SER A 34 1.11 7.23 5.10
CA SER A 34 1.66 8.20 6.03
C SER A 34 3.05 7.76 6.47
N PHE A 35 4.05 8.54 6.09
CA PHE A 35 5.42 8.29 6.52
C PHE A 35 5.59 8.54 8.02
N MET A 36 4.90 9.56 8.52
CA MET A 36 5.03 9.95 9.93
C MET A 36 4.52 8.88 10.88
N THR A 37 3.42 8.23 10.53
CA THR A 37 2.82 7.20 11.38
C THR A 37 3.20 5.79 10.95
N GLN A 38 3.87 5.65 9.81
CA GLN A 38 4.21 4.35 9.21
C GLN A 38 2.96 3.50 9.04
N LYS A 39 1.94 4.09 8.43
CA LYS A 39 0.67 3.42 8.19
C LYS A 39 0.18 3.68 6.78
N MET A 40 -0.53 2.70 6.24
CA MET A 40 -1.13 2.79 4.91
C MET A 40 -2.63 2.55 5.04
N LYS A 41 -3.42 3.48 4.52
CA LYS A 41 -4.87 3.33 4.46
C LYS A 41 -5.24 2.94 3.03
N VAL A 42 -5.95 1.84 2.89
CA VAL A 42 -6.36 1.34 1.58
C VAL A 42 -7.86 1.23 1.53
N THR A 43 -8.46 1.84 0.51
CA THR A 43 -9.88 1.68 0.21
C THR A 43 -9.97 0.70 -0.95
N PHE A 44 -10.63 -0.42 -0.72
CA PHE A 44 -10.74 -1.46 -1.73
C PHE A 44 -11.93 -1.19 -2.64
N ALA A 45 -11.77 -1.53 -3.92
CA ALA A 45 -12.86 -1.45 -4.88
C ALA A 45 -13.93 -2.47 -4.50
N GLU A 46 -15.15 -2.21 -4.94
CA GLU A 46 -16.26 -3.12 -4.71
C GLU A 46 -15.95 -4.48 -5.32
N GLY A 47 -16.11 -5.53 -4.53
CA GLY A 47 -15.86 -6.89 -4.98
C GLY A 47 -14.39 -7.32 -4.87
N ALA A 48 -13.49 -6.42 -4.53
CA ALA A 48 -12.08 -6.78 -4.36
C ALA A 48 -11.87 -7.54 -3.06
N GLU A 49 -10.98 -8.54 -3.11
CA GLU A 49 -10.62 -9.29 -1.92
C GLU A 49 -9.41 -8.62 -1.26
N PRO A 50 -9.53 -8.18 0.01
CA PRO A 50 -8.43 -7.45 0.67
C PRO A 50 -7.12 -8.24 0.70
N GLN A 51 -7.18 -9.52 1.05
CA GLN A 51 -5.99 -10.35 1.15
C GLN A 51 -5.24 -10.43 -0.18
N ALA A 52 -5.93 -10.81 -1.24
CA ALA A 52 -5.33 -10.94 -2.56
C ALA A 52 -4.84 -9.59 -3.09
N THR A 53 -5.62 -8.54 -2.85
CA THR A 53 -5.25 -7.19 -3.28
C THR A 53 -3.98 -6.73 -2.57
N MET A 54 -3.89 -6.96 -1.26
CA MET A 54 -2.70 -6.55 -0.50
C MET A 54 -1.45 -7.33 -0.89
N GLU A 55 -1.60 -8.59 -1.26
CA GLU A 55 -0.47 -9.37 -1.79
C GLU A 55 0.06 -8.75 -3.08
N ALA A 56 -0.84 -8.33 -3.97
CA ALA A 56 -0.46 -7.64 -5.20
C ALA A 56 0.18 -6.28 -4.90
N VAL A 57 -0.35 -5.56 -3.92
CA VAL A 57 0.20 -4.27 -3.50
C VAL A 57 1.62 -4.43 -2.97
N LEU A 58 1.84 -5.40 -2.10
CA LEU A 58 3.17 -5.65 -1.54
C LEU A 58 4.16 -6.00 -2.66
N LYS A 59 3.77 -6.88 -3.56
CA LYS A 59 4.61 -7.27 -4.68
C LYS A 59 4.97 -6.09 -5.57
N ALA A 60 3.99 -5.24 -5.88
CA ALA A 60 4.21 -4.06 -6.70
C ALA A 60 5.11 -3.05 -6.00
N CYS A 61 4.89 -2.82 -4.70
CA CYS A 61 5.69 -1.89 -3.93
C CYS A 61 7.15 -2.35 -3.82
N LYS A 62 7.38 -3.65 -3.66
CA LYS A 62 8.74 -4.18 -3.57
C LYS A 62 9.50 -4.08 -4.89
N LYS A 63 8.82 -3.99 -6.01
CA LYS A 63 9.47 -3.74 -7.31
C LYS A 63 10.00 -2.32 -7.41
N VAL A 64 9.32 -1.38 -6.77
CA VAL A 64 9.69 0.05 -6.80
C VAL A 64 10.65 0.37 -5.66
N GLU A 65 10.40 -0.22 -4.51
CA GLU A 65 11.16 0.04 -3.27
C GLU A 65 11.39 -1.27 -2.54
N ARG A 66 12.59 -1.81 -2.64
CA ARG A 66 12.92 -3.11 -2.04
C ARG A 66 12.86 -3.13 -0.52
N ASP A 67 13.11 -1.97 0.09
CA ASP A 67 13.22 -1.87 1.54
C ASP A 67 11.88 -1.63 2.23
N CYS A 68 10.79 -1.55 1.48
CA CYS A 68 9.48 -1.35 2.09
C CYS A 68 8.88 -2.67 2.57
N GLU A 69 8.09 -2.58 3.62
CA GLU A 69 7.33 -3.70 4.14
C GLU A 69 5.89 -3.26 4.41
N ILE A 70 4.96 -4.18 4.22
CA ILE A 70 3.56 -3.98 4.55
C ILE A 70 3.12 -5.17 5.38
N PHE A 71 2.59 -4.89 6.57
CA PHE A 71 2.16 -5.93 7.49
C PHE A 71 0.65 -6.13 7.40
N PHE A 72 0.23 -7.27 6.87
CA PHE A 72 -1.19 -7.58 6.71
C PHE A 72 -1.50 -9.04 6.99
#